data_30751047a5bb7d3c44ff444fa8b3e59c
#
_entry.id   30751047a5bb7d3c44ff444fa8b3e59c
#
_cell.length_a   1.000
_cell.length_b   1.000
_cell.length_c   1.000
_cell.angle_alpha   90.00
_cell.angle_beta   90.00
_cell.angle_gamma   90.00
#
_symmetry.space_group_name_H-M   'P 1'
#
loop_
_entity.id
_entity.type
_entity.pdbx_description
1 polymer ?
#
loop_
_entity_poly.entity_id
_entity_poly.type
_entity_poly.pdbx_seq_one_letter_code
_entity_poly.pdbx_strand_id
1 'polypeptide(L)'
;MLADDADHGATWSAPVLVSTPGEHASSPTLETRGNGDVRLVYMQTSDDAGADRWNAWYRRSADGGLTWTSPVDISDRTGGAAYQHPDGFEEIYGDYGEIAITSSGETFAIWGEAFSYAGPGGSWFNVER
;
A
#
# COMPACT_ATOMS: atom_id res chain seq x y z
N MET A 1 1.87 -23.40 -2.95
CA MET A 1 1.19 -24.15 -1.88
C MET A 1 1.00 -23.13 -0.77
N LEU A 2 -0.20 -22.61 -0.61
CA LEU A 2 -0.52 -21.83 0.59
C LEU A 2 -0.15 -22.70 1.75
N ALA A 3 0.62 -22.21 2.70
CA ALA A 3 0.70 -22.84 3.99
C ALA A 3 -0.73 -22.92 4.48
N ASP A 4 -1.26 -24.14 4.50
CA ASP A 4 -2.51 -24.39 5.20
C ASP A 4 -2.22 -23.97 6.65
N ASP A 5 -2.98 -23.04 7.17
CA ASP A 5 -2.86 -22.53 8.55
C ASP A 5 -3.27 -23.63 9.55
N ALA A 6 -2.93 -24.87 9.21
CA ALA A 6 -3.16 -26.03 10.07
C ALA A 6 -2.34 -25.97 11.36
N ASP A 7 -1.35 -25.08 11.45
CA ASP A 7 -0.50 -24.89 12.63
C ASP A 7 -0.80 -23.63 13.43
N HIS A 8 -1.87 -22.90 13.07
CA HIS A 8 -2.30 -21.66 13.75
C HIS A 8 -1.19 -20.62 13.89
N GLY A 9 -0.37 -20.45 12.86
CA GLY A 9 0.71 -19.48 12.84
C GLY A 9 1.97 -19.90 13.61
N ALA A 10 2.13 -21.17 13.91
CA ALA A 10 3.34 -21.67 14.56
C ALA A 10 4.56 -21.63 13.64
N THR A 11 4.37 -21.66 12.32
CA THR A 11 5.43 -21.52 11.33
C THR A 11 5.19 -20.37 10.37
N TRP A 12 6.26 -19.70 9.97
CA TRP A 12 6.23 -18.58 9.05
C TRP A 12 7.24 -18.81 7.91
N SER A 13 6.85 -18.45 6.70
CA SER A 13 7.78 -18.39 5.57
C SER A 13 8.84 -17.31 5.78
N ALA A 14 9.94 -17.37 5.06
CA ALA A 14 10.86 -16.24 5.01
C ALA A 14 10.12 -14.99 4.47
N PRO A 15 10.41 -13.80 5.03
CA PRO A 15 9.78 -12.57 4.57
C PRO A 15 10.17 -12.26 3.12
N VAL A 16 9.22 -11.72 2.35
CA VAL A 16 9.42 -11.28 0.97
C VAL A 16 9.26 -9.77 0.90
N LEU A 17 10.22 -9.10 0.26
CA LEU A 17 10.12 -7.66 0.01
C LEU A 17 9.06 -7.41 -1.08
N VAL A 18 8.02 -6.66 -0.74
CA VAL A 18 6.91 -6.34 -1.66
C VAL A 18 6.92 -4.90 -2.17
N SER A 19 7.67 -4.00 -1.53
CA SER A 19 7.93 -2.65 -2.04
C SER A 19 9.03 -2.65 -3.10
N THR A 20 9.23 -1.51 -3.76
CA THR A 20 10.35 -1.34 -4.69
C THR A 20 11.69 -1.37 -3.93
N PRO A 21 12.66 -2.19 -4.34
CA PRO A 21 13.97 -2.22 -3.69
C PRO A 21 14.65 -0.85 -3.71
N GLY A 22 15.12 -0.40 -2.55
CA GLY A 22 15.79 0.88 -2.39
C GLY A 22 14.89 2.05 -1.97
N GLU A 23 13.58 1.89 -2.12
CA GLU A 23 12.60 2.88 -1.70
C GLU A 23 12.19 2.71 -0.23
N HIS A 24 11.85 3.82 0.42
CA HIS A 24 11.18 3.77 1.71
C HIS A 24 9.72 3.40 1.53
N ALA A 25 9.20 2.50 2.33
CA ALA A 25 7.81 2.08 2.31
C ALA A 25 7.23 2.00 3.71
N SER A 26 5.93 2.28 3.85
CA SER A 26 5.21 2.35 5.12
C SER A 26 3.72 2.06 4.93
N SER A 27 3.01 1.99 6.05
CA SER A 27 1.53 1.94 6.12
C SER A 27 0.90 0.91 5.18
N PRO A 28 1.34 -0.35 5.21
CA PRO A 28 0.74 -1.38 4.38
C PRO A 28 -0.65 -1.74 4.90
N THR A 29 -1.59 -1.90 3.98
CA THR A 29 -2.88 -2.51 4.23
C THR A 29 -3.12 -3.63 3.23
N LEU A 30 -3.65 -4.75 3.71
CA LEU A 30 -3.77 -5.98 2.94
C LEU A 30 -5.17 -6.57 3.09
N GLU A 31 -5.72 -7.03 1.98
CA GLU A 31 -6.97 -7.77 1.93
C GLU A 31 -6.79 -9.05 1.12
N THR A 32 -7.53 -10.07 1.48
CA THR A 32 -7.49 -11.38 0.81
C THR A 32 -8.87 -11.83 0.39
N ARG A 33 -8.93 -12.54 -0.74
CA ARG A 33 -10.17 -13.15 -1.21
C ARG A 33 -9.92 -14.54 -1.78
N GLY A 34 -10.59 -15.53 -1.18
CA GLY A 34 -10.55 -16.90 -1.69
C GLY A 34 -9.12 -17.47 -1.78
N ASN A 35 -8.91 -18.30 -2.78
CA ASN A 35 -7.68 -19.08 -2.91
C ASN A 35 -6.53 -18.26 -3.52
N GLY A 36 -5.80 -17.54 -2.68
CA GLY A 36 -4.53 -16.92 -3.05
C GLY A 36 -4.63 -15.53 -3.68
N ASP A 37 -5.82 -14.94 -3.81
CA ASP A 37 -5.97 -13.52 -4.19
C ASP A 37 -5.61 -12.66 -2.97
N VAL A 38 -4.45 -12.02 -3.04
CA VAL A 38 -3.93 -11.12 -2.00
C VAL A 38 -3.68 -9.77 -2.63
N ARG A 39 -4.21 -8.71 -2.04
CA ARG A 39 -4.07 -7.34 -2.53
C ARG A 39 -3.51 -6.45 -1.45
N LEU A 40 -2.59 -5.58 -1.86
CA LEU A 40 -1.80 -4.75 -0.98
C LEU A 40 -1.80 -3.31 -1.49
N VAL A 41 -2.13 -2.39 -0.62
CA VAL A 41 -1.86 -0.95 -0.79
C VAL A 41 -0.85 -0.53 0.26
N TYR A 42 0.09 0.31 -0.10
CA TYR A 42 1.12 0.82 0.79
C TYR A 42 1.62 2.18 0.31
N MET A 43 2.17 2.96 1.22
CA MET A 43 2.85 4.20 0.88
C MET A 43 4.31 3.91 0.55
N GLN A 44 4.84 4.56 -0.47
CA GLN A 44 6.24 4.42 -0.87
C GLN A 44 6.77 5.73 -1.43
N THR A 45 8.05 6.01 -1.23
CA THR A 45 8.72 7.16 -1.83
C THR A 45 8.79 7.03 -3.35
N SER A 46 8.82 8.17 -4.02
CA SER A 46 9.06 8.23 -5.47
C SER A 46 10.54 8.46 -5.72
N ASP A 47 11.14 7.68 -6.60
CA ASP A 47 12.58 7.53 -6.83
C ASP A 47 13.36 8.81 -7.04
N ASP A 48 12.78 9.86 -7.56
CA ASP A 48 13.52 11.06 -7.97
C ASP A 48 13.40 12.24 -7.01
N ALA A 49 12.69 12.06 -5.90
CA ALA A 49 12.18 13.22 -5.21
C ALA A 49 12.70 13.39 -3.79
N GLY A 50 13.57 12.51 -3.36
CA GLY A 50 14.02 12.46 -1.97
C GLY A 50 12.98 11.84 -1.04
N ALA A 51 13.37 11.66 0.21
CA ALA A 51 12.58 10.97 1.23
C ALA A 51 11.24 11.63 1.60
N ASP A 52 10.90 12.72 0.94
CA ASP A 52 9.79 13.59 1.29
C ASP A 52 8.56 13.42 0.40
N ARG A 53 8.64 12.56 -0.61
CA ARG A 53 7.55 12.40 -1.58
C ARG A 53 7.04 10.98 -1.59
N TRP A 54 5.86 10.81 -1.08
CA TRP A 54 5.22 9.52 -0.90
C TRP A 54 3.96 9.45 -1.74
N ASN A 55 3.78 8.33 -2.45
CA ASN A 55 2.58 7.98 -3.19
C ASN A 55 1.97 6.71 -2.61
N ALA A 56 0.69 6.51 -2.89
CA ALA A 56 0.01 5.25 -2.62
C ALA A 56 0.25 4.29 -3.80
N TRP A 57 0.69 3.09 -3.49
CA TRP A 57 1.02 2.05 -4.45
C TRP A 57 0.19 0.80 -4.21
N TYR A 58 -0.16 0.15 -5.30
CA TYR A 58 -0.95 -1.08 -5.29
C TYR A 58 -0.18 -2.23 -5.92
N ARG A 59 -0.31 -3.41 -5.34
CA ARG A 59 0.13 -4.69 -5.90
C ARG A 59 -0.87 -5.79 -5.61
N ARG A 60 -0.84 -6.81 -6.45
CA ARG A 60 -1.67 -8.01 -6.30
C ARG A 60 -0.84 -9.27 -6.44
N SER A 61 -1.21 -10.28 -5.69
CA SER A 61 -0.78 -11.67 -5.84
C SER A 61 -1.99 -12.54 -6.14
N ALA A 62 -1.80 -13.56 -6.97
CA ALA A 62 -2.81 -14.56 -7.27
C ALA A 62 -2.43 -15.96 -6.72
N ASP A 63 -1.33 -16.04 -5.99
CA ASP A 63 -0.74 -17.29 -5.51
C ASP A 63 -0.39 -17.26 -4.01
N GLY A 64 -1.13 -16.47 -3.25
CA GLY A 64 -0.96 -16.38 -1.80
C GLY A 64 0.26 -15.59 -1.35
N GLY A 65 0.73 -14.63 -2.16
CA GLY A 65 1.86 -13.79 -1.82
C GLY A 65 3.22 -14.33 -2.29
N LEU A 66 3.25 -15.44 -3.04
CA LEU A 66 4.49 -15.99 -3.56
C LEU A 66 5.08 -15.13 -4.68
N THR A 67 4.22 -14.63 -5.57
CA THR A 67 4.60 -13.67 -6.61
C THR A 67 3.66 -12.47 -6.62
N TRP A 68 4.17 -11.31 -7.05
CA TRP A 68 3.45 -10.06 -7.03
C TRP A 68 3.51 -9.36 -8.38
N THR A 69 2.42 -8.71 -8.79
CA THR A 69 2.43 -7.83 -9.97
C THR A 69 3.45 -6.71 -9.82
N SER A 70 3.81 -6.04 -10.91
CA SER A 70 4.52 -4.76 -10.82
C SER A 70 3.72 -3.77 -9.98
N PRO A 71 4.39 -2.90 -9.20
CA PRO A 71 3.71 -1.85 -8.44
C PRO A 71 2.99 -0.88 -9.39
N VAL A 72 1.80 -0.47 -9.00
CA VAL A 72 0.99 0.54 -9.71
C VAL A 72 0.83 1.73 -8.78
N ASP A 73 1.25 2.91 -9.23
CA ASP A 73 0.96 4.17 -8.53
C ASP A 73 -0.53 4.48 -8.70
N ILE A 74 -1.25 4.58 -7.59
CA ILE A 74 -2.69 4.89 -7.55
C ILE A 74 -2.97 6.29 -7.04
N SER A 75 -1.95 7.05 -6.65
CA SER A 75 -2.06 8.47 -6.31
C SER A 75 -2.40 9.31 -7.52
N ASP A 76 -3.12 10.40 -7.33
CA ASP A 76 -3.37 11.38 -8.40
C ASP A 76 -2.19 12.36 -8.58
N ARG A 77 -1.21 12.32 -7.69
CA ARG A 77 -0.04 13.18 -7.64
C ARG A 77 1.24 12.44 -8.01
N THR A 78 1.67 12.57 -9.24
CA THR A 78 2.90 11.93 -9.74
C THR A 78 4.19 12.42 -9.09
N GLY A 79 4.17 13.58 -8.45
CA GLY A 79 5.32 14.12 -7.71
C GLY A 79 5.37 13.73 -6.25
N GLY A 80 4.44 12.91 -5.81
CA GLY A 80 4.26 12.53 -4.41
C GLY A 80 3.77 13.67 -3.52
N ALA A 81 3.00 13.32 -2.54
CA ALA A 81 2.68 14.20 -1.42
C ALA A 81 3.64 13.90 -0.27
N ALA A 82 3.99 14.89 0.50
CA ALA A 82 4.76 14.67 1.70
C ALA A 82 3.96 13.82 2.67
N TYR A 83 4.56 12.72 3.10
CA TYR A 83 3.95 11.78 4.02
C TYR A 83 4.20 12.17 5.49
N GLN A 84 5.35 12.75 5.78
CA GLN A 84 5.71 13.20 7.12
C GLN A 84 6.02 14.69 7.12
N HIS A 85 5.50 15.40 8.14
CA HIS A 85 5.90 16.77 8.43
C HIS A 85 7.35 16.79 8.94
N PRO A 86 8.15 17.85 8.66
CA PRO A 86 9.53 17.96 9.17
C PRO A 86 9.66 17.84 10.69
N ASP A 87 8.62 18.23 11.41
CA ASP A 87 8.56 18.16 12.88
C ASP A 87 8.08 16.78 13.39
N GLY A 88 7.89 15.80 12.50
CA GLY A 88 7.45 14.46 12.81
C GLY A 88 6.01 14.17 12.36
N PHE A 89 5.41 13.18 12.97
CA PHE A 89 4.08 12.67 12.64
C PHE A 89 2.99 13.65 13.13
N GLU A 90 2.71 14.65 12.35
CA GLU A 90 1.63 15.62 12.65
C GLU A 90 0.36 15.32 11.83
N GLU A 91 -0.20 14.14 11.95
CA GLU A 91 -1.58 13.75 11.64
C GLU A 91 -2.21 14.21 10.30
N ILE A 92 -1.60 15.12 9.57
CA ILE A 92 -2.21 15.80 8.42
C ILE A 92 -2.46 14.83 7.26
N TYR A 93 -1.67 13.77 7.18
CA TYR A 93 -1.71 12.84 6.04
C TYR A 93 -2.29 11.47 6.39
N GLY A 94 -2.51 11.21 7.67
CA GLY A 94 -2.98 9.93 8.17
C GLY A 94 -2.07 8.76 7.77
N ASP A 95 -1.75 7.93 8.70
CA ASP A 95 -1.10 6.64 8.49
C ASP A 95 -2.13 5.52 8.29
N TYR A 96 -3.38 5.92 8.05
CA TYR A 96 -4.51 5.01 7.86
C TYR A 96 -4.84 4.90 6.37
N GLY A 97 -4.58 3.75 5.82
CA GLY A 97 -5.14 3.32 4.56
C GLY A 97 -6.04 2.12 4.79
N GLU A 98 -6.96 1.86 3.89
CA GLU A 98 -7.77 0.67 3.90
C GLU A 98 -8.00 0.15 2.49
N ILE A 99 -8.15 -1.15 2.38
CA ILE A 99 -8.44 -1.86 1.14
C ILE A 99 -9.58 -2.85 1.38
N ALA A 100 -10.44 -3.01 0.40
CA ALA A 100 -11.50 -4.01 0.42
C ALA A 100 -11.65 -4.65 -0.96
N ILE A 101 -12.02 -5.94 -0.97
CA ILE A 101 -12.34 -6.66 -2.20
C ILE A 101 -13.82 -7.02 -2.18
N THR A 102 -14.56 -6.58 -3.19
CA THR A 102 -16.00 -6.90 -3.30
C THR A 102 -16.22 -8.36 -3.65
N SER A 103 -17.47 -8.81 -3.53
CA SER A 103 -17.88 -10.15 -3.99
C SER A 103 -17.73 -10.32 -5.50
N SER A 104 -17.79 -9.24 -6.28
CA SER A 104 -17.54 -9.23 -7.73
C SER A 104 -16.07 -9.20 -8.11
N GLY A 105 -15.16 -8.92 -7.14
CA GLY A 105 -13.70 -8.93 -7.35
C GLY A 105 -13.09 -7.56 -7.59
N GLU A 106 -13.85 -6.49 -7.45
CA GLU A 106 -13.31 -5.12 -7.53
C GLU A 106 -12.51 -4.80 -6.28
N THR A 107 -11.39 -4.07 -6.44
CA THR A 107 -10.63 -3.52 -5.32
C THR A 107 -11.08 -2.10 -5.02
N PHE A 108 -11.35 -1.81 -3.78
CA PHE A 108 -11.56 -0.45 -3.28
C PHE A 108 -10.38 -0.10 -2.37
N ALA A 109 -9.79 1.06 -2.59
CA ALA A 109 -8.71 1.58 -1.75
C ALA A 109 -9.02 3.00 -1.32
N ILE A 110 -8.69 3.34 -0.08
CA ILE A 110 -8.75 4.68 0.47
C ILE A 110 -7.45 4.99 1.22
N TRP A 111 -6.93 6.19 1.04
CA TRP A 111 -5.71 6.66 1.71
C TRP A 111 -5.72 8.16 1.92
N GLY A 112 -4.85 8.65 2.78
CA GLY A 112 -4.59 10.08 2.97
C GLY A 112 -3.47 10.56 2.06
N GLU A 113 -3.64 11.77 1.51
CA GLU A 113 -2.66 12.41 0.65
C GLU A 113 -2.71 13.92 0.83
N ALA A 114 -1.65 14.63 0.55
CA ALA A 114 -1.62 16.09 0.64
C ALA A 114 -0.98 16.74 -0.57
N PHE A 115 -1.28 18.02 -0.76
CA PHE A 115 -0.69 18.83 -1.83
C PHE A 115 0.74 19.30 -1.52
N SER A 116 1.09 19.36 -0.24
CA SER A 116 2.41 19.75 0.26
C SER A 116 2.55 19.39 1.73
N TYR A 117 3.74 19.54 2.30
CA TYR A 117 3.98 19.40 3.74
C TYR A 117 3.06 20.28 4.62
N ALA A 118 2.76 21.47 4.15
CA ALA A 118 1.92 22.40 4.91
C ALA A 118 0.41 22.16 4.70
N GLY A 119 0.04 21.16 3.91
CA GLY A 119 -1.34 20.91 3.52
C GLY A 119 -1.82 21.80 2.36
N PRO A 120 -3.10 21.86 2.08
CA PRO A 120 -4.09 20.99 2.68
C PRO A 120 -3.94 19.54 2.26
N GLY A 121 -4.46 18.63 3.08
CA GLY A 121 -4.58 17.22 2.79
C GLY A 121 -6.04 16.80 2.61
N GLY A 122 -6.25 15.55 2.25
CA GLY A 122 -7.55 14.94 2.09
C GLY A 122 -7.48 13.43 2.05
N SER A 123 -8.63 12.81 1.90
CA SER A 123 -8.74 11.37 1.67
C SER A 123 -9.04 11.12 0.20
N TRP A 124 -8.31 10.24 -0.41
CA TRP A 124 -8.48 9.80 -1.78
C TRP A 124 -9.06 8.42 -1.82
N PHE A 125 -9.77 8.14 -2.89
CA PHE A 125 -10.43 6.86 -3.12
C PHE A 125 -10.23 6.43 -4.57
N ASN A 126 -9.91 5.16 -4.76
CA ASN A 126 -9.79 4.56 -6.10
C ASN A 126 -10.47 3.20 -6.15
N VAL A 127 -10.87 2.79 -7.35
CA VAL A 127 -11.50 1.50 -7.65
C VAL A 127 -10.79 0.85 -8.83
N GLU A 128 -10.21 -0.33 -8.60
CA GLU A 128 -9.78 -1.23 -9.65
C GLU A 128 -10.99 -2.01 -10.17
N ARG A 129 -11.22 -2.02 -11.49
CA ARG A 129 -12.30 -2.75 -12.15
C ARG A 129 -11.77 -3.78 -13.13
#